data_2e3e073cdde28a2bfb207b65c66ae88e
#
_entry.id   2e3e073cdde28a2bfb207b65c66ae88e
#
_cell.length_a   1.000
_cell.length_b   1.000
_cell.length_c   1.000
_cell.angle_alpha   90.00
_cell.angle_beta   90.00
_cell.angle_gamma   90.00
#
_symmetry.space_group_name_H-M   'P 1'
#
loop_
_entity.id
_entity.type
_entity.pdbx_description
1 polymer ?
#
loop_
_entity_poly.entity_id
_entity_poly.type
_entity_poly.pdbx_seq_one_letter_code
_entity_poly.pdbx_strand_id
1 'polypeptide(L)'
;ELLRGVASGARSAAERLAQKVLGRSGIDGWRWNHPVALPDGTTAVADAALPELRIAVEIDGRAYHSDPREFQHDRTRQNALVAAGWIVLRFTWHDLTRRPGYVVAAVRAAVRSRAS
;
A
#
# COMPACT_ATOMS: atom_id res chain seq x y z
N GLU A 1 -9.21 -22.89 -8.39
CA GLU A 1 -7.83 -22.97 -7.99
C GLU A 1 -6.90 -22.36 -8.98
N LEU A 2 -7.12 -22.61 -10.25
CA LEU A 2 -6.29 -22.01 -11.24
C LEU A 2 -6.37 -20.51 -11.16
N LEU A 3 -7.57 -19.96 -11.01
CA LEU A 3 -7.73 -18.53 -10.92
C LEU A 3 -7.04 -17.98 -9.69
N ARG A 4 -7.11 -18.74 -8.62
CA ARG A 4 -6.49 -18.32 -7.41
C ARG A 4 -4.98 -18.31 -7.56
N GLY A 5 -4.43 -19.31 -8.23
CA GLY A 5 -3.02 -19.37 -8.47
C GLY A 5 -2.53 -18.21 -9.33
N VAL A 6 -3.30 -17.87 -10.36
CA VAL A 6 -2.93 -16.75 -11.24
C VAL A 6 -2.99 -15.44 -10.47
N ALA A 7 -4.05 -15.25 -9.67
CA ALA A 7 -4.18 -14.02 -8.89
C ALA A 7 -3.05 -13.92 -7.86
N SER A 8 -2.71 -15.04 -7.23
CA SER A 8 -1.61 -15.05 -6.27
C SER A 8 -0.29 -14.75 -6.95
N GLY A 9 -0.09 -15.29 -8.15
CA GLY A 9 1.14 -15.03 -8.90
C GLY A 9 1.30 -13.56 -9.25
N ALA A 10 0.22 -12.94 -9.73
CA ALA A 10 0.26 -11.53 -10.09
C ALA A 10 0.50 -10.66 -8.86
N ARG A 11 -0.14 -11.04 -7.75
CA ARG A 11 0.04 -10.31 -6.53
C ARG A 11 1.46 -10.43 -6.01
N SER A 12 2.04 -11.63 -6.09
CA SER A 12 3.42 -11.84 -5.66
C SER A 12 4.40 -11.05 -6.51
N ALA A 13 4.13 -10.94 -7.81
CA ALA A 13 4.99 -10.16 -8.69
C ALA A 13 4.92 -8.67 -8.30
N ALA A 14 3.74 -8.17 -8.00
CA ALA A 14 3.59 -6.78 -7.58
C ALA A 14 4.28 -6.53 -6.24
N GLU A 15 4.17 -7.48 -5.32
CA GLU A 15 4.83 -7.36 -4.04
C GLU A 15 6.35 -7.35 -4.20
N ARG A 16 6.88 -8.23 -5.02
CA ARG A 16 8.32 -8.28 -5.24
C ARG A 16 8.83 -6.98 -5.87
N LEU A 17 8.08 -6.45 -6.82
CA LEU A 17 8.46 -5.20 -7.44
C LEU A 17 8.39 -4.04 -6.45
N ALA A 18 7.36 -4.03 -5.61
CA ALA A 18 7.23 -3.01 -4.58
C ALA A 18 8.39 -3.08 -3.59
N GLN A 19 8.79 -4.27 -3.20
CA GLN A 19 9.93 -4.45 -2.30
C GLN A 19 11.20 -3.89 -2.93
N LYS A 20 11.38 -4.14 -4.22
CA LYS A 20 12.55 -3.65 -4.91
C LYS A 20 12.56 -2.13 -4.99
N VAL A 21 11.43 -1.54 -5.35
CA VAL A 21 11.33 -0.09 -5.50
C VAL A 21 11.46 0.60 -4.14
N LEU A 22 10.76 0.10 -3.13
CA LEU A 22 10.84 0.70 -1.80
C LEU A 22 12.22 0.52 -1.18
N GLY A 23 12.92 -0.55 -1.55
CA GLY A 23 14.29 -0.75 -1.11
C GLY A 23 15.23 0.35 -1.57
N ARG A 24 14.90 1.00 -2.70
CA ARG A 24 15.72 2.09 -3.20
C ARG A 24 15.57 3.37 -2.39
N SER A 25 14.55 3.44 -1.54
CA SER A 25 14.31 4.65 -0.76
C SER A 25 15.36 4.84 0.34
N GLY A 26 16.05 3.79 0.72
CA GLY A 26 16.99 3.84 1.84
C GLY A 26 16.32 3.87 3.19
N ILE A 27 15.01 3.64 3.23
CA ILE A 27 14.24 3.65 4.47
C ILE A 27 14.10 2.22 4.96
N ASP A 28 14.44 1.99 6.24
CA ASP A 28 14.32 0.69 6.85
C ASP A 28 13.05 0.58 7.66
N GLY A 29 12.72 -0.62 8.05
CA GLY A 29 11.58 -0.84 8.94
C GLY A 29 10.29 -1.21 8.25
N TRP A 30 10.33 -1.47 6.94
CA TRP A 30 9.13 -1.85 6.23
C TRP A 30 8.56 -3.16 6.76
N ARG A 31 7.23 -3.18 6.98
CA ARG A 31 6.50 -4.38 7.33
C ARG A 31 5.55 -4.68 6.19
N TRP A 32 5.55 -5.92 5.74
CA TRP A 32 4.73 -6.31 4.60
C TRP A 32 3.47 -7.01 5.05
N ASN A 33 2.37 -6.73 4.38
CA ASN A 33 1.06 -7.28 4.73
C ASN A 33 0.76 -7.02 6.20
N HIS A 34 0.88 -5.77 6.58
CA HIS A 34 0.80 -5.38 8.00
C HIS A 34 -0.63 -5.07 8.41
N PRO A 35 -1.14 -5.74 9.45
CA PRO A 35 -2.49 -5.47 9.92
C PRO A 35 -2.54 -4.20 10.76
N VAL A 36 -3.55 -3.39 10.51
CA VAL A 36 -3.78 -2.16 11.24
C VAL A 36 -5.14 -2.27 11.89
N ALA A 37 -5.20 -2.19 13.21
CA ALA A 37 -6.48 -2.22 13.93
C ALA A 37 -7.15 -0.87 13.76
N LEU A 38 -8.40 -0.88 13.35
CA LEU A 38 -9.15 0.34 13.13
C LEU A 38 -10.09 0.62 14.30
N PRO A 39 -10.48 1.88 14.51
CA PRO A 39 -11.32 2.24 15.67
C PRO A 39 -12.65 1.51 15.72
N ASP A 40 -13.18 1.08 14.57
CA ASP A 40 -14.46 0.38 14.55
C ASP A 40 -14.32 -1.11 14.89
N GLY A 41 -13.13 -1.55 15.25
CA GLY A 41 -12.91 -2.96 15.60
C GLY A 41 -12.51 -3.84 14.44
N THR A 42 -12.50 -3.32 13.23
CA THR A 42 -12.07 -4.09 12.08
C THR A 42 -10.56 -3.96 11.89
N THR A 43 -10.01 -4.76 10.99
CA THR A 43 -8.59 -4.73 10.69
C THR A 43 -8.40 -4.47 9.20
N ALA A 44 -7.52 -3.53 8.88
CA ALA A 44 -7.13 -3.30 7.49
C ALA A 44 -5.72 -3.84 7.33
N VAL A 45 -5.42 -4.45 6.20
CA VAL A 45 -4.09 -4.98 5.95
C VAL A 45 -3.44 -4.09 4.90
N ALA A 46 -2.34 -3.43 5.27
CA ALA A 46 -1.60 -2.60 4.34
C ALA A 46 -0.58 -3.47 3.61
N ASP A 47 -0.41 -3.26 2.31
CA ASP A 47 0.56 -4.03 1.55
C ASP A 47 1.96 -3.82 2.11
N ALA A 48 2.30 -2.59 2.47
CA ALA A 48 3.54 -2.29 3.15
C ALA A 48 3.28 -1.17 4.16
N ALA A 49 4.00 -1.15 5.24
CA ALA A 49 3.78 -0.14 6.26
C ALA A 49 5.05 0.20 7.00
N LEU A 50 5.10 1.43 7.49
CA LEU A 50 6.07 1.87 8.48
C LEU A 50 5.24 2.20 9.72
N PRO A 51 4.98 1.21 10.58
CA PRO A 51 3.99 1.40 11.65
C PRO A 51 4.34 2.49 12.64
N GLU A 52 5.62 2.66 12.94
CA GLU A 52 6.01 3.68 13.90
C GLU A 52 5.73 5.08 13.40
N LEU A 53 5.71 5.26 12.09
CA LEU A 53 5.41 6.55 11.50
C LEU A 53 3.97 6.64 11.00
N ARG A 54 3.23 5.54 11.10
CA ARG A 54 1.86 5.43 10.61
C ARG A 54 1.77 5.80 9.13
N ILE A 55 2.62 5.19 8.35
CA ILE A 55 2.60 5.32 6.90
C ILE A 55 2.23 3.97 6.32
N ALA A 56 1.21 3.93 5.48
CA ALA A 56 0.76 2.72 4.80
C ALA A 56 0.90 2.91 3.30
N VAL A 57 1.38 1.89 2.63
CA VAL A 57 1.51 1.87 1.18
C VAL A 57 0.59 0.78 0.64
N GLU A 58 -0.24 1.15 -0.33
CA GLU A 58 -1.18 0.23 -0.95
C GLU A 58 -0.82 0.10 -2.42
N ILE A 59 -0.77 -1.11 -2.92
CA ILE A 59 -0.46 -1.35 -4.32
C ILE A 59 -1.74 -1.73 -5.05
N ASP A 60 -2.12 -0.86 -5.98
CA ASP A 60 -3.32 -1.13 -6.75
C ASP A 60 -2.90 -2.03 -7.87
N GLY A 61 -3.32 -3.25 -7.82
CA GLY A 61 -2.90 -4.17 -8.78
C GLY A 61 -3.40 -3.86 -10.12
N ARG A 62 -4.56 -3.80 -10.35
CA ARG A 62 -4.96 -3.66 -11.57
C ARG A 62 -6.16 -3.07 -11.57
N ALA A 63 -6.41 -2.49 -12.03
CA ALA A 63 -7.42 -1.79 -12.09
C ALA A 63 -8.61 -2.36 -12.43
N TYR A 64 -9.29 -2.33 -12.56
CA TYR A 64 -10.23 -2.88 -13.04
C TYR A 64 -11.36 -3.05 -12.32
N HIS A 65 -11.56 -2.78 -11.60
CA HIS A 65 -12.49 -3.17 -10.90
C HIS A 65 -13.67 -2.60 -11.20
N SER A 66 -14.31 -3.05 -11.58
CA SER A 66 -15.56 -2.74 -11.95
C SER A 66 -16.61 -3.01 -10.90
N ASP A 67 -16.36 -3.59 -9.86
CA ASP A 67 -17.38 -3.85 -8.85
C ASP A 67 -17.54 -2.60 -7.96
N PRO A 68 -18.69 -1.93 -8.02
CA PRO A 68 -18.91 -0.74 -7.20
C PRO A 68 -18.85 -1.00 -5.72
N ARG A 69 -19.19 -2.22 -5.28
CA ARG A 69 -19.16 -2.54 -3.87
C ARG A 69 -17.74 -2.64 -3.36
N GLU A 70 -16.85 -3.23 -4.16
CA GLU A 70 -15.46 -3.32 -3.78
C GLU A 70 -14.82 -1.95 -3.76
N PHE A 71 -15.17 -1.12 -4.73
CA PHE A 71 -14.65 0.23 -4.77
C PHE A 71 -15.09 1.02 -3.54
N GLN A 72 -16.37 0.91 -3.18
CA GLN A 72 -16.89 1.62 -2.03
C GLN A 72 -16.25 1.13 -0.74
N HIS A 73 -16.08 -0.18 -0.62
CA HIS A 73 -15.48 -0.77 0.57
C HIS A 73 -14.03 -0.30 0.73
N ASP A 74 -13.32 -0.25 -0.38
CA ASP A 74 -11.92 0.17 -0.36
C ASP A 74 -11.80 1.65 0.03
N ARG A 75 -12.69 2.49 -0.47
CA ARG A 75 -12.70 3.89 -0.11
C ARG A 75 -13.02 4.09 1.37
N THR A 76 -13.98 3.35 1.87
CA THR A 76 -14.36 3.42 3.28
C THR A 76 -13.17 3.01 4.17
N ARG A 77 -12.48 1.95 3.78
CA ARG A 77 -11.33 1.48 4.51
C ARG A 77 -10.19 2.49 4.49
N GLN A 78 -9.95 3.10 3.35
CA GLN A 78 -8.91 4.11 3.25
C GLN A 78 -9.24 5.32 4.11
N ASN A 79 -10.50 5.75 4.11
CA ASN A 79 -10.90 6.87 4.95
C ASN A 79 -10.72 6.55 6.42
N ALA A 80 -10.97 5.31 6.83
CA ALA A 80 -10.78 4.90 8.21
C ALA A 80 -9.31 4.94 8.61
N LEU A 81 -8.42 4.55 7.72
CA LEU A 81 -6.99 4.62 7.98
C LEU A 81 -6.54 6.08 8.14
N VAL A 82 -7.00 6.94 7.27
CA VAL A 82 -6.63 8.35 7.34
C VAL A 82 -7.17 8.97 8.63
N ALA A 83 -8.41 8.63 9.00
CA ALA A 83 -9.00 9.15 10.24
C ALA A 83 -8.24 8.63 11.47
N ALA A 84 -7.62 7.46 11.36
CA ALA A 84 -6.82 6.91 12.47
C ALA A 84 -5.41 7.50 12.50
N GLY A 85 -5.12 8.46 11.65
CA GLY A 85 -3.84 9.17 11.68
C GLY A 85 -2.79 8.62 10.75
N TRP A 86 -3.18 7.74 9.83
CA TRP A 86 -2.21 7.17 8.90
C TRP A 86 -2.10 8.00 7.63
N ILE A 87 -0.90 8.07 7.09
CA ILE A 87 -0.68 8.59 5.76
C ILE A 87 -0.81 7.37 4.84
N VAL A 88 -1.70 7.43 3.87
CA VAL A 88 -1.92 6.32 2.95
C VAL A 88 -1.41 6.73 1.57
N LEU A 89 -0.45 6.01 1.05
CA LEU A 89 0.10 6.25 -0.27
C LEU A 89 -0.33 5.10 -1.16
N ARG A 90 -0.90 5.41 -2.32
CA ARG A 90 -1.38 4.38 -3.23
C ARG A 90 -0.60 4.47 -4.52
N PHE A 91 -0.07 3.35 -4.96
CA PHE A 91 0.70 3.30 -6.19
C PHE A 91 0.14 2.20 -7.08
N THR A 92 0.17 2.44 -8.37
CA THR A 92 -0.29 1.46 -9.35
C THR A 92 0.88 0.66 -9.87
N TRP A 93 0.59 -0.42 -10.57
CA TRP A 93 1.62 -1.19 -11.26
C TRP A 93 2.41 -0.28 -12.20
N HIS A 94 1.73 0.64 -12.87
CA HIS A 94 2.38 1.59 -13.78
C HIS A 94 3.39 2.46 -12.99
N ASP A 95 3.02 2.91 -11.81
CA ASP A 95 3.94 3.71 -11.00
C ASP A 95 5.19 2.90 -10.64
N LEU A 96 5.00 1.65 -10.26
CA LEU A 96 6.13 0.82 -9.86
C LEU A 96 7.06 0.50 -11.03
N THR A 97 6.49 0.32 -12.22
CA THR A 97 7.30 -0.09 -13.37
C THR A 97 7.86 1.10 -14.15
N ARG A 98 7.09 2.17 -14.27
CA ARG A 98 7.48 3.29 -15.12
C ARG A 98 7.87 4.55 -14.35
N ARG A 99 7.47 4.65 -13.11
CA ARG A 99 7.74 5.85 -12.32
C ARG A 99 8.32 5.54 -10.94
N PRO A 100 9.32 4.64 -10.85
CA PRO A 100 9.84 4.28 -9.52
C PRO A 100 10.42 5.46 -8.75
N GLY A 101 10.98 6.44 -9.46
CA GLY A 101 11.49 7.64 -8.81
C GLY A 101 10.39 8.44 -8.11
N TYR A 102 9.22 8.49 -8.73
CA TYR A 102 8.07 9.15 -8.11
C TYR A 102 7.67 8.43 -6.82
N VAL A 103 7.64 7.09 -6.86
CA VAL A 103 7.28 6.29 -5.69
C VAL A 103 8.26 6.56 -4.54
N VAL A 104 9.54 6.51 -4.82
CA VAL A 104 10.57 6.74 -3.82
C VAL A 104 10.45 8.17 -3.25
N ALA A 105 10.25 9.15 -4.12
CA ALA A 105 10.13 10.54 -3.67
C ALA A 105 8.91 10.74 -2.77
N ALA A 106 7.78 10.10 -3.13
CA ALA A 106 6.56 10.23 -2.34
C ALA A 106 6.74 9.62 -0.95
N VAL A 107 7.38 8.47 -0.88
CA VAL A 107 7.63 7.81 0.40
C VAL A 107 8.58 8.64 1.25
N ARG A 108 9.63 9.16 0.66
CA ARG A 108 10.58 10.00 1.40
C ARG A 108 9.91 11.27 1.92
N ALA A 109 9.01 11.84 1.14
CA ALA A 109 8.29 13.03 1.57
C ALA A 109 7.39 12.73 2.77
N ALA A 110 6.72 11.57 2.74
CA ALA A 110 5.87 11.15 3.85
C ALA A 110 6.69 10.96 5.13
N VAL A 111 7.85 10.31 5.00
CA VAL A 111 8.72 10.08 6.15
C VAL A 111 9.20 11.42 6.72
N ARG A 112 9.61 12.34 5.85
CA ARG A 112 10.05 13.66 6.32
C ARG A 112 8.95 14.39 7.04
N SER A 113 7.72 14.28 6.57
CA SER A 113 6.60 14.98 7.21
C SER A 113 6.35 14.44 8.62
N ARG A 114 6.61 13.16 8.84
CA ARG A 114 6.42 12.58 10.17
C ARG A 114 7.57 12.89 11.10
N ALA A 115 8.74 13.11 10.54
CA ALA A 115 9.92 13.37 11.35
C ALA A 115 9.97 14.80 11.88
N SER A 116 9.16 15.68 11.32
CA SER A 116 9.19 17.09 11.73
C SER A 116 8.45 17.38 13.04
#